data_d5fa4543729775dc487fb5ffb9f00c26
#
_entry.id   d5fa4543729775dc487fb5ffb9f00c26
#
_cell.length_a   1.000
_cell.length_b   1.000
_cell.length_c   1.000
_cell.angle_alpha   90.00
_cell.angle_beta   90.00
_cell.angle_gamma   90.00
#
_symmetry.space_group_name_H-M   'P 1'
#
loop_
_entity.id
_entity.type
_entity.pdbx_description
1 polymer ?
#
loop_
_entity_poly.entity_id
_entity_poly.type
_entity_poly.pdbx_seq_one_letter_code
_entity_poly.pdbx_strand_id
1 'polypeptide(L)'
;PAGWHNLAEAQAAPAGFQPDGPTPANDASLLYFTSGTTARPKLVLHTQVSYPVGHLSTMWWLGVRPGDVHLNISSPGWGKHAWSNFFSPFLAQATVFIFNYDRFDAGALMRVMDSHHVTSFCAPPTVWRMLIQADLTQLGTPPRELVGAGEPLNPEVIAKVRRAWGGTIRDGFGQTEMTCCIGNSPGQLVKDGSMGRPMPGYAVVLLDPVTGEPTLD
;
A
#
# COMPACT_ATOMS: atom_id res chain seq x y z
N PRO A 1 -3.08 30.64 -13.27
CA PRO A 1 -4.39 31.14 -12.86
C PRO A 1 -4.27 32.08 -11.66
N ALA A 2 -5.15 33.07 -11.53
CA ALA A 2 -5.15 33.96 -10.37
C ALA A 2 -5.32 33.15 -9.07
N GLY A 3 -4.52 33.49 -8.03
CA GLY A 3 -4.51 32.78 -6.75
C GLY A 3 -3.65 31.51 -6.69
N TRP A 4 -2.96 31.15 -7.77
CA TRP A 4 -1.98 30.05 -7.78
C TRP A 4 -0.56 30.59 -7.61
N HIS A 5 0.23 29.90 -6.80
CA HIS A 5 1.66 30.18 -6.60
C HIS A 5 2.50 29.23 -7.47
N ASN A 6 3.63 29.70 -7.91
CA ASN A 6 4.58 28.88 -8.65
C ASN A 6 5.42 28.06 -7.66
N LEU A 7 5.66 26.79 -7.94
CA LEU A 7 6.53 25.93 -7.13
C LEU A 7 7.93 26.51 -6.93
N ALA A 8 8.47 27.19 -7.94
CA ALA A 8 9.76 27.86 -7.83
C ALA A 8 9.78 28.96 -6.79
N GLU A 9 8.67 29.67 -6.55
CA GLU A 9 8.54 30.67 -5.48
C GLU A 9 8.61 30.01 -4.10
N ALA A 10 7.95 28.84 -3.94
CA ALA A 10 8.02 28.07 -2.71
C ALA A 10 9.43 27.53 -2.44
N GLN A 11 10.15 27.10 -3.49
CA GLN A 11 11.54 26.63 -3.38
C GLN A 11 12.53 27.76 -3.07
N ALA A 12 12.24 28.98 -3.45
CA ALA A 12 13.04 30.16 -3.14
C ALA A 12 12.72 30.78 -1.77
N ALA A 13 11.70 30.28 -1.07
CA ALA A 13 11.35 30.76 0.25
C ALA A 13 12.46 30.48 1.28
N PRO A 14 12.60 31.32 2.32
CA PRO A 14 13.58 31.07 3.38
C PRO A 14 13.35 29.69 4.04
N ALA A 15 14.44 28.96 4.28
CA ALA A 15 14.38 27.63 4.90
C ALA A 15 13.98 27.67 6.40
N GLY A 16 14.11 28.82 7.02
CA GLY A 16 13.70 29.01 8.44
C GLY A 16 12.19 29.11 8.55
N PHE A 17 11.57 28.09 9.18
CA PHE A 17 10.15 28.07 9.50
C PHE A 17 9.97 28.04 11.03
N GLN A 18 9.16 28.94 11.54
CA GLN A 18 8.70 28.92 12.93
C GLN A 18 7.18 28.71 12.92
N PRO A 19 6.70 27.61 13.53
CA PRO A 19 5.26 27.38 13.63
C PRO A 19 4.63 28.39 14.58
N ASP A 20 3.40 28.76 14.29
CA ASP A 20 2.61 29.68 15.15
C ASP A 20 2.26 29.07 16.52
N GLY A 21 2.40 27.76 16.65
CA GLY A 21 2.13 26.97 17.84
C GLY A 21 2.23 25.47 17.61
N PRO A 22 1.92 24.66 18.63
CA PRO A 22 1.87 23.21 18.49
C PRO A 22 0.73 22.81 17.56
N THR A 23 0.97 21.87 16.68
CA THR A 23 -0.06 21.30 15.79
C THR A 23 -0.96 20.33 16.58
N PRO A 24 -2.27 20.61 16.74
CA PRO A 24 -3.20 19.71 17.39
C PRO A 24 -3.37 18.37 16.64
N ALA A 25 -3.63 17.31 17.39
CA ALA A 25 -3.80 15.97 16.85
C ALA A 25 -4.95 15.86 15.81
N ASN A 26 -5.99 16.66 15.99
CA ASN A 26 -7.17 16.67 15.13
C ASN A 26 -7.08 17.65 13.95
N ASP A 27 -5.97 18.37 13.81
CA ASP A 27 -5.78 19.24 12.64
C ASP A 27 -5.70 18.43 11.36
N ALA A 28 -6.18 19.04 10.27
CA ALA A 28 -6.10 18.48 8.94
C ALA A 28 -4.63 18.27 8.54
N SER A 29 -4.32 17.05 8.05
CA SER A 29 -2.98 16.69 7.58
C SER A 29 -2.97 16.46 6.07
N LEU A 30 -3.88 15.62 5.59
CA LEU A 30 -3.96 15.23 4.18
C LEU A 30 -5.41 15.28 3.70
N LEU A 31 -5.58 15.72 2.47
CA LEU A 31 -6.87 15.75 1.80
C LEU A 31 -6.77 15.01 0.46
N TYR A 32 -7.53 13.94 0.34
CA TYR A 32 -7.61 13.16 -0.89
C TYR A 32 -8.92 13.38 -1.63
N PHE A 33 -8.85 13.29 -2.95
CA PHE A 33 -10.01 13.25 -3.81
C PHE A 33 -10.30 11.79 -4.20
N THR A 34 -11.53 11.35 -4.02
CA THR A 34 -11.97 10.04 -4.50
C THR A 34 -13.02 10.18 -5.57
N SER A 35 -13.05 9.23 -6.51
CA SER A 35 -14.03 9.16 -7.59
C SER A 35 -15.42 8.75 -7.11
N GLY A 36 -15.98 9.31 -6.09
CA GLY A 36 -17.25 8.90 -5.49
C GLY A 36 -18.29 8.33 -6.46
N THR A 37 -19.26 7.61 -5.97
CA THR A 37 -20.39 7.02 -6.72
C THR A 37 -21.30 8.06 -7.37
N THR A 38 -21.11 9.34 -7.11
CA THR A 38 -21.83 10.48 -7.66
C THR A 38 -20.92 11.28 -8.59
N ALA A 39 -21.48 12.09 -9.47
CA ALA A 39 -20.77 12.89 -10.48
C ALA A 39 -19.74 13.90 -9.90
N ARG A 40 -19.67 14.08 -8.59
CA ARG A 40 -18.70 14.97 -7.92
C ARG A 40 -17.70 14.18 -7.11
N PRO A 41 -16.39 14.52 -7.20
CA PRO A 41 -15.38 13.92 -6.33
C PRO A 41 -15.74 14.15 -4.86
N LYS A 42 -15.50 13.13 -4.03
CA LYS A 42 -15.59 13.24 -2.58
C LYS A 42 -14.23 13.60 -2.02
N LEU A 43 -14.22 14.34 -0.93
CA LEU A 43 -13.02 14.68 -0.19
C LEU A 43 -12.90 13.76 1.02
N VAL A 44 -11.72 13.18 1.19
CA VAL A 44 -11.35 12.38 2.36
C VAL A 44 -10.30 13.14 3.12
N LEU A 45 -10.62 13.52 4.35
CA LEU A 45 -9.74 14.24 5.26
C LEU A 45 -9.11 13.27 6.25
N HIS A 46 -7.78 13.30 6.33
CA HIS A 46 -7.01 12.67 7.40
C HIS A 46 -6.39 13.72 8.31
N THR A 47 -6.40 13.43 9.60
CA THR A 47 -5.81 14.30 10.63
C THR A 47 -4.36 13.92 10.93
N GLN A 48 -3.69 14.74 11.74
CA GLN A 48 -2.32 14.50 12.20
C GLN A 48 -2.18 13.19 13.01
N VAL A 49 -3.26 12.68 13.60
CA VAL A 49 -3.25 11.43 14.37
C VAL A 49 -3.88 10.27 13.61
N SER A 50 -4.98 10.49 12.87
CA SER A 50 -5.72 9.37 12.25
C SER A 50 -4.88 8.63 11.20
N TYR A 51 -4.11 9.36 10.43
CA TYR A 51 -3.33 8.78 9.35
C TYR A 51 -2.10 8.01 9.86
N PRO A 52 -1.23 8.56 10.72
CA PRO A 52 -0.14 7.79 11.31
C PRO A 52 -0.60 6.55 12.08
N VAL A 53 -1.69 6.64 12.85
CA VAL A 53 -2.24 5.48 13.57
C VAL A 53 -2.73 4.41 12.59
N GLY A 54 -3.44 4.79 11.52
CA GLY A 54 -3.87 3.88 10.47
C GLY A 54 -2.70 3.16 9.77
N HIS A 55 -1.52 3.79 9.69
CA HIS A 55 -0.35 3.17 9.08
C HIS A 55 0.25 2.03 9.91
N LEU A 56 -0.04 1.94 11.20
CA LEU A 56 0.41 0.81 12.02
C LEU A 56 -0.17 -0.51 11.50
N SER A 57 -1.45 -0.55 11.13
CA SER A 57 -2.08 -1.72 10.54
C SER A 57 -1.44 -2.10 9.20
N THR A 58 -1.18 -1.11 8.35
CA THR A 58 -0.52 -1.32 7.06
C THR A 58 0.91 -1.82 7.21
N MET A 59 1.68 -1.26 8.13
CA MET A 59 3.03 -1.71 8.45
C MET A 59 3.01 -3.19 8.87
N TRP A 60 2.06 -3.58 9.71
CA TRP A 60 1.87 -4.95 10.15
C TRP A 60 1.51 -5.88 8.99
N TRP A 61 0.61 -5.47 8.11
CA TRP A 61 0.25 -6.23 6.92
C TRP A 61 1.41 -6.37 5.93
N LEU A 62 2.16 -5.30 5.67
CA LEU A 62 3.34 -5.34 4.81
C LEU A 62 4.42 -6.29 5.35
N GLY A 63 4.55 -6.39 6.67
CA GLY A 63 5.58 -7.21 7.32
C GLY A 63 6.98 -6.62 7.23
N VAL A 64 7.08 -5.34 6.90
CA VAL A 64 8.36 -4.63 6.78
C VAL A 64 9.02 -4.43 8.15
N ARG A 65 10.35 -4.44 8.17
CA ARG A 65 11.19 -4.35 9.37
C ARG A 65 12.28 -3.31 9.15
N PRO A 66 12.93 -2.83 10.23
CA PRO A 66 14.12 -1.99 10.10
C PRO A 66 15.18 -2.64 9.21
N GLY A 67 15.71 -1.87 8.27
CA GLY A 67 16.70 -2.33 7.31
C GLY A 67 16.18 -3.04 6.06
N ASP A 68 14.88 -3.29 5.94
CA ASP A 68 14.29 -3.81 4.71
C ASP A 68 14.41 -2.81 3.56
N VAL A 69 14.45 -3.32 2.33
CA VAL A 69 14.29 -2.56 1.10
C VAL A 69 12.90 -2.87 0.54
N HIS A 70 12.02 -1.89 0.60
CA HIS A 70 10.63 -2.03 0.16
C HIS A 70 10.40 -1.41 -1.21
N LEU A 71 9.92 -2.19 -2.15
CA LEU A 71 9.49 -1.77 -3.48
C LEU A 71 7.97 -1.87 -3.59
N ASN A 72 7.33 -0.79 -3.99
CA ASN A 72 5.89 -0.80 -4.27
C ASN A 72 5.60 -0.25 -5.67
N ILE A 73 4.92 -1.01 -6.48
CA ILE A 73 4.39 -0.53 -7.75
C ILE A 73 2.96 -0.02 -7.52
N SER A 74 2.85 1.29 -7.47
CA SER A 74 1.58 2.00 -7.27
C SER A 74 1.72 3.45 -7.74
N SER A 75 0.67 4.03 -8.29
CA SER A 75 0.71 5.44 -8.69
C SER A 75 0.75 6.38 -7.48
N PRO A 76 1.67 7.37 -7.46
CA PRO A 76 1.74 8.36 -6.38
C PRO A 76 0.45 9.16 -6.14
N GLY A 77 -0.43 9.25 -7.13
CA GLY A 77 -1.72 9.93 -6.99
C GLY A 77 -2.78 9.14 -6.22
N TRP A 78 -2.52 7.88 -5.88
CA TRP A 78 -3.47 7.04 -5.14
C TRP A 78 -3.16 7.03 -3.64
N GLY A 79 -4.19 7.09 -2.81
CA GLY A 79 -4.03 6.95 -1.36
C GLY A 79 -3.27 5.68 -0.96
N LYS A 80 -3.48 4.56 -1.68
CA LYS A 80 -2.72 3.32 -1.48
C LYS A 80 -1.20 3.53 -1.55
N HIS A 81 -0.72 4.35 -2.49
CA HIS A 81 0.71 4.63 -2.58
C HIS A 81 1.24 5.30 -1.32
N ALA A 82 0.53 6.29 -0.79
CA ALA A 82 0.94 6.98 0.41
C ALA A 82 1.06 6.02 1.60
N TRP A 83 0.02 5.22 1.88
CA TRP A 83 0.04 4.35 3.04
C TRP A 83 0.89 3.08 2.86
N SER A 84 1.05 2.54 1.66
CA SER A 84 1.81 1.30 1.46
C SER A 84 3.23 1.49 0.94
N ASN A 85 3.60 2.67 0.41
CA ASN A 85 4.94 2.92 -0.12
C ASN A 85 5.72 4.02 0.61
N PHE A 86 5.03 4.94 1.27
CA PHE A 86 5.70 6.08 1.90
C PHE A 86 5.65 5.98 3.42
N PHE A 87 4.48 6.17 4.02
CA PHE A 87 4.37 6.30 5.45
C PHE A 87 4.69 5.02 6.22
N SER A 88 4.08 3.87 5.85
CA SER A 88 4.29 2.63 6.59
C SER A 88 5.71 2.10 6.52
N PRO A 89 6.40 2.09 5.35
CA PRO A 89 7.80 1.69 5.30
C PRO A 89 8.72 2.62 6.11
N PHE A 90 8.49 3.93 6.08
CA PHE A 90 9.28 4.87 6.90
C PHE A 90 9.04 4.69 8.39
N LEU A 91 7.79 4.45 8.82
CA LEU A 91 7.50 4.09 10.22
C LEU A 91 8.22 2.83 10.66
N ALA A 92 8.40 1.87 9.75
CA ALA A 92 9.14 0.63 9.99
C ALA A 92 10.66 0.80 9.87
N GLN A 93 11.18 1.98 9.60
CA GLN A 93 12.59 2.26 9.35
C GLN A 93 13.16 1.44 8.16
N ALA A 94 12.31 1.16 7.17
CA ALA A 94 12.69 0.50 5.93
C ALA A 94 13.12 1.54 4.88
N THR A 95 13.97 1.10 3.95
CA THR A 95 14.32 1.89 2.76
C THR A 95 13.18 1.80 1.75
N VAL A 96 12.67 2.95 1.31
CA VAL A 96 11.73 3.02 0.19
C VAL A 96 12.52 3.05 -1.11
N PHE A 97 12.38 2.00 -1.92
CA PHE A 97 12.99 1.91 -3.23
C PHE A 97 11.97 2.30 -4.30
N ILE A 98 12.32 3.29 -5.14
CA ILE A 98 11.46 3.79 -6.21
C ILE A 98 12.04 3.33 -7.55
N PHE A 99 11.24 2.59 -8.31
CA PHE A 99 11.57 2.13 -9.65
C PHE A 99 10.73 2.88 -10.69
N ASN A 100 11.37 3.75 -11.44
CA ASN A 100 10.74 4.48 -12.53
C ASN A 100 10.87 3.69 -13.85
N TYR A 101 9.78 3.56 -14.58
CA TYR A 101 9.75 2.91 -15.89
C TYR A 101 8.64 3.53 -16.75
N ASP A 102 8.88 3.61 -18.05
CA ASP A 102 7.89 4.10 -19.02
C ASP A 102 6.88 3.02 -19.38
N ARG A 103 7.34 1.78 -19.52
CA ARG A 103 6.54 0.60 -19.81
C ARG A 103 6.93 -0.53 -18.88
N PHE A 104 5.93 -1.23 -18.36
CA PHE A 104 6.15 -2.40 -17.50
C PHE A 104 6.90 -3.50 -18.25
N ASP A 105 8.01 -3.96 -17.68
CA ASP A 105 8.82 -5.10 -18.11
C ASP A 105 9.13 -5.97 -16.89
N ALA A 106 8.59 -7.19 -16.88
CA ALA A 106 8.73 -8.11 -15.77
C ALA A 106 10.19 -8.55 -15.54
N GLY A 107 10.95 -8.76 -16.62
CA GLY A 107 12.36 -9.13 -16.53
C GLY A 107 13.21 -7.99 -15.98
N ALA A 108 12.98 -6.75 -16.43
CA ALA A 108 13.65 -5.57 -15.88
C ALA A 108 13.33 -5.40 -14.40
N LEU A 109 12.07 -5.55 -13.99
CA LEU A 109 11.67 -5.49 -12.59
C LEU A 109 12.40 -6.52 -11.74
N MET A 110 12.43 -7.79 -12.16
CA MET A 110 13.12 -8.85 -11.42
C MET A 110 14.62 -8.59 -11.30
N ARG A 111 15.29 -8.13 -12.35
CA ARG A 111 16.71 -7.73 -12.31
C ARG A 111 16.95 -6.60 -11.31
N VAL A 112 16.08 -5.60 -11.28
CA VAL A 112 16.15 -4.49 -10.32
C VAL A 112 15.93 -4.97 -8.89
N MET A 113 14.99 -5.88 -8.68
CA MET A 113 14.76 -6.49 -7.36
C MET A 113 16.01 -7.22 -6.83
N ASP A 114 16.68 -7.99 -7.69
CA ASP A 114 17.94 -8.67 -7.33
C ASP A 114 19.08 -7.69 -7.06
N SER A 115 19.32 -6.75 -7.98
CA SER A 115 20.46 -5.82 -7.89
C SER A 115 20.38 -4.87 -6.69
N HIS A 116 19.18 -4.59 -6.22
CA HIS A 116 18.94 -3.71 -5.06
C HIS A 116 18.50 -4.46 -3.80
N HIS A 117 18.57 -5.79 -3.81
CA HIS A 117 18.26 -6.65 -2.66
C HIS A 117 16.88 -6.32 -2.06
N VAL A 118 15.85 -6.20 -2.90
CA VAL A 118 14.49 -5.92 -2.46
C VAL A 118 13.99 -7.05 -1.57
N THR A 119 13.63 -6.73 -0.33
CA THR A 119 13.18 -7.70 0.68
C THR A 119 11.67 -7.75 0.87
N SER A 120 10.98 -6.69 0.42
CA SER A 120 9.53 -6.56 0.49
C SER A 120 9.00 -5.97 -0.81
N PHE A 121 8.02 -6.64 -1.41
CA PHE A 121 7.41 -6.22 -2.67
C PHE A 121 5.89 -6.13 -2.55
N CYS A 122 5.35 -4.95 -2.84
CA CYS A 122 3.93 -4.65 -2.88
C CYS A 122 3.51 -4.25 -4.30
N ALA A 123 2.48 -4.89 -4.82
CA ALA A 123 1.95 -4.53 -6.14
C ALA A 123 0.44 -4.79 -6.24
N PRO A 124 -0.28 -4.09 -7.14
CA PRO A 124 -1.67 -4.42 -7.42
C PRO A 124 -1.77 -5.75 -8.18
N PRO A 125 -2.91 -6.45 -8.11
CA PRO A 125 -3.13 -7.71 -8.82
C PRO A 125 -2.87 -7.65 -10.32
N THR A 126 -3.09 -6.51 -10.96
CA THR A 126 -2.73 -6.29 -12.37
C THR A 126 -1.24 -6.49 -12.64
N VAL A 127 -0.36 -5.98 -11.79
CA VAL A 127 1.10 -6.17 -11.91
C VAL A 127 1.47 -7.62 -11.65
N TRP A 128 0.88 -8.26 -10.65
CA TRP A 128 1.08 -9.67 -10.37
C TRP A 128 0.66 -10.57 -11.56
N ARG A 129 -0.48 -10.25 -12.21
CA ARG A 129 -0.91 -10.96 -13.44
C ARG A 129 0.07 -10.79 -14.59
N MET A 130 0.69 -9.62 -14.73
CA MET A 130 1.72 -9.41 -15.76
C MET A 130 3.02 -10.15 -15.42
N LEU A 131 3.43 -10.13 -14.15
CA LEU A 131 4.63 -10.85 -13.70
C LEU A 131 4.58 -12.34 -13.97
N ILE A 132 3.45 -12.99 -13.70
CA ILE A 132 3.30 -14.45 -13.92
C ILE A 132 3.29 -14.88 -15.38
N GLN A 133 3.26 -13.95 -16.34
CA GLN A 133 3.43 -14.26 -17.76
C GLN A 133 4.91 -14.41 -18.16
N ALA A 134 5.82 -13.91 -17.33
CA ALA A 134 7.25 -14.05 -17.53
C ALA A 134 7.80 -15.30 -16.84
N ASP A 135 9.04 -15.63 -17.14
CA ASP A 135 9.78 -16.65 -16.43
C ASP A 135 10.23 -16.12 -15.05
N LEU A 136 9.49 -16.51 -14.02
CA LEU A 136 9.74 -16.08 -12.65
C LEU A 136 11.06 -16.63 -12.05
N THR A 137 11.68 -17.65 -12.68
CA THR A 137 12.96 -18.21 -12.22
C THR A 137 14.14 -17.29 -12.47
N GLN A 138 13.94 -16.21 -13.25
CA GLN A 138 14.95 -15.17 -13.46
C GLN A 138 15.24 -14.33 -12.20
N LEU A 139 14.37 -14.34 -11.20
CA LEU A 139 14.61 -13.70 -9.92
C LEU A 139 15.41 -14.63 -9.02
N GLY A 140 16.67 -14.30 -8.76
CA GLY A 140 17.59 -15.13 -7.99
C GLY A 140 17.30 -15.14 -6.50
N THR A 141 16.86 -13.99 -5.96
CA THR A 141 16.56 -13.83 -4.53
C THR A 141 15.16 -13.21 -4.35
N PRO A 142 14.10 -14.02 -4.29
CA PRO A 142 12.76 -13.50 -4.08
C PRO A 142 12.60 -12.73 -2.77
N PRO A 143 11.82 -11.62 -2.78
CA PRO A 143 11.51 -10.90 -1.55
C PRO A 143 10.84 -11.80 -0.50
N ARG A 144 11.19 -11.57 0.76
CA ARG A 144 10.58 -12.26 1.91
C ARG A 144 9.09 -11.96 2.02
N GLU A 145 8.72 -10.70 1.80
CA GLU A 145 7.35 -10.23 1.92
C GLU A 145 6.79 -9.92 0.53
N LEU A 146 5.70 -10.60 0.20
CA LEU A 146 4.97 -10.43 -1.06
C LEU A 146 3.54 -10.05 -0.72
N VAL A 147 3.10 -8.86 -1.13
CA VAL A 147 1.76 -8.37 -0.80
C VAL A 147 1.03 -7.80 -2.02
N GLY A 148 -0.28 -7.93 -2.01
CA GLY A 148 -1.17 -7.40 -3.03
C GLY A 148 -2.37 -6.69 -2.42
N ALA A 149 -2.81 -5.59 -3.03
CA ALA A 149 -4.04 -4.90 -2.66
C ALA A 149 -4.54 -3.99 -3.79
N GLY A 150 -5.82 -3.65 -3.74
CA GLY A 150 -6.47 -2.73 -4.68
C GLY A 150 -7.54 -3.41 -5.53
N GLU A 151 -7.43 -4.70 -5.76
CA GLU A 151 -8.41 -5.55 -6.45
C GLU A 151 -8.34 -6.95 -5.82
N PRO A 152 -9.36 -7.81 -6.00
CA PRO A 152 -9.26 -9.21 -5.59
C PRO A 152 -8.10 -9.94 -6.27
N LEU A 153 -7.30 -10.66 -5.50
CA LEU A 153 -6.16 -11.40 -6.00
C LEU A 153 -6.57 -12.85 -6.38
N ASN A 154 -6.34 -13.22 -7.64
CA ASN A 154 -6.67 -14.56 -8.15
C ASN A 154 -5.81 -15.64 -7.46
N PRO A 155 -6.40 -16.72 -6.91
CA PRO A 155 -5.69 -17.85 -6.33
C PRO A 155 -4.63 -18.49 -7.26
N GLU A 156 -4.86 -18.51 -8.56
CA GLU A 156 -3.91 -19.04 -9.54
C GLU A 156 -2.60 -18.23 -9.56
N VAL A 157 -2.71 -16.89 -9.45
CA VAL A 157 -1.54 -16.00 -9.37
C VAL A 157 -0.73 -16.31 -8.12
N ILE A 158 -1.40 -16.46 -6.97
CA ILE A 158 -0.77 -16.82 -5.70
C ILE A 158 -0.04 -18.15 -5.83
N ALA A 159 -0.71 -19.17 -6.39
CA ALA A 159 -0.14 -20.51 -6.55
C ALA A 159 1.09 -20.51 -7.47
N LYS A 160 1.07 -19.75 -8.58
CA LYS A 160 2.18 -19.66 -9.52
C LYS A 160 3.40 -18.98 -8.90
N VAL A 161 3.21 -17.87 -8.19
CA VAL A 161 4.29 -17.17 -7.47
C VAL A 161 4.85 -18.06 -6.35
N ARG A 162 3.98 -18.71 -5.57
CA ARG A 162 4.39 -19.64 -4.51
C ARG A 162 5.28 -20.76 -5.02
N ARG A 163 4.94 -21.35 -6.18
CA ARG A 163 5.78 -22.39 -6.80
C ARG A 163 7.13 -21.89 -7.26
N ALA A 164 7.19 -20.67 -7.81
CA ALA A 164 8.41 -20.13 -8.37
C ALA A 164 9.33 -19.50 -7.30
N TRP A 165 8.76 -18.77 -6.35
CA TRP A 165 9.49 -17.97 -5.38
C TRP A 165 9.45 -18.51 -3.95
N GLY A 166 8.69 -19.57 -3.68
CA GLY A 166 8.54 -20.14 -2.33
C GLY A 166 7.70 -19.29 -1.37
N GLY A 167 7.43 -18.03 -1.71
CA GLY A 167 6.65 -17.10 -0.91
C GLY A 167 5.18 -17.04 -1.32
N THR A 168 4.30 -16.68 -0.41
CA THR A 168 2.87 -16.49 -0.67
C THR A 168 2.53 -15.02 -0.75
N ILE A 169 1.86 -14.59 -1.83
CA ILE A 169 1.32 -13.23 -1.90
C ILE A 169 0.19 -13.12 -0.89
N ARG A 170 0.32 -12.18 0.03
CA ARG A 170 -0.68 -11.89 1.06
C ARG A 170 -1.56 -10.75 0.58
N ASP A 171 -2.85 -11.03 0.39
CA ASP A 171 -3.83 -10.03 -0.01
C ASP A 171 -4.24 -9.15 1.17
N GLY A 172 -4.71 -7.94 0.86
CA GLY A 172 -5.23 -7.00 1.84
C GLY A 172 -6.22 -6.02 1.24
N PHE A 173 -7.11 -5.54 2.08
CA PHE A 173 -8.16 -4.59 1.72
C PHE A 173 -8.04 -3.31 2.54
N GLY A 174 -8.18 -2.20 1.85
CA GLY A 174 -8.25 -0.86 2.42
C GLY A 174 -8.83 0.13 1.42
N GLN A 175 -9.12 1.32 1.89
CA GLN A 175 -9.68 2.40 1.09
C GLN A 175 -8.90 3.71 1.34
N THR A 176 -9.20 4.75 0.56
CA THR A 176 -8.63 6.08 0.80
C THR A 176 -9.03 6.63 2.18
N GLU A 177 -10.24 6.31 2.62
CA GLU A 177 -10.82 6.69 3.91
C GLU A 177 -10.17 6.01 5.11
N MET A 178 -9.50 4.89 4.86
CA MET A 178 -8.77 4.09 5.83
C MET A 178 -7.48 3.57 5.19
N THR A 179 -6.63 2.94 5.95
CA THR A 179 -5.47 2.23 5.43
C THR A 179 -5.81 0.74 5.24
N CYS A 180 -4.87 -0.18 5.42
CA CYS A 180 -5.19 -1.61 5.39
C CYS A 180 -6.02 -2.01 6.63
N CYS A 181 -7.31 -2.26 6.45
CA CYS A 181 -8.23 -2.63 7.54
C CYS A 181 -8.49 -4.13 7.63
N ILE A 182 -8.32 -4.88 6.55
CA ILE A 182 -8.37 -6.34 6.49
C ILE A 182 -7.11 -6.81 5.78
N GLY A 183 -6.43 -7.83 6.28
CA GLY A 183 -5.23 -8.32 5.65
C GLY A 183 -4.77 -9.68 6.14
N ASN A 184 -3.97 -10.35 5.31
CA ASN A 184 -3.22 -11.52 5.68
C ASN A 184 -1.87 -11.08 6.26
N SER A 185 -1.68 -11.17 7.56
CA SER A 185 -0.43 -10.77 8.24
C SER A 185 0.65 -11.85 8.11
N PRO A 186 1.94 -11.50 8.26
CA PRO A 186 3.01 -12.48 8.33
C PRO A 186 2.76 -13.53 9.40
N GLY A 187 3.06 -14.79 9.09
CA GLY A 187 2.89 -15.92 10.01
C GLY A 187 1.46 -16.47 10.12
N GLN A 188 0.49 -15.86 9.48
CA GLN A 188 -0.87 -16.41 9.39
C GLN A 188 -0.99 -17.44 8.27
N LEU A 189 -1.88 -18.43 8.49
CA LEU A 189 -2.30 -19.31 7.40
C LEU A 189 -3.15 -18.52 6.40
N VAL A 190 -2.62 -18.36 5.19
CA VAL A 190 -3.31 -17.66 4.11
C VAL A 190 -4.28 -18.62 3.43
N LYS A 191 -5.56 -18.26 3.40
CA LYS A 191 -6.57 -18.91 2.55
C LYS A 191 -6.56 -18.20 1.19
N ASP A 192 -6.19 -18.92 0.15
CA ASP A 192 -6.09 -18.36 -1.20
C ASP A 192 -7.45 -17.78 -1.65
N GLY A 193 -7.43 -16.54 -2.16
CA GLY A 193 -8.63 -15.79 -2.52
C GLY A 193 -9.31 -15.04 -1.37
N SER A 194 -8.81 -15.16 -0.13
CA SER A 194 -9.28 -14.38 1.00
C SER A 194 -8.41 -13.16 1.25
N MET A 195 -9.03 -12.01 1.47
CA MET A 195 -8.32 -10.78 1.86
C MET A 195 -7.73 -10.86 3.29
N GLY A 196 -8.05 -11.90 4.06
CA GLY A 196 -7.51 -12.12 5.39
C GLY A 196 -8.49 -11.80 6.52
N ARG A 197 -8.00 -11.20 7.59
CA ARG A 197 -8.74 -10.93 8.83
C ARG A 197 -8.67 -9.45 9.17
N PRO A 198 -9.59 -8.96 10.04
CA PRO A 198 -9.48 -7.61 10.57
C PRO A 198 -8.08 -7.33 11.12
N MET A 199 -7.52 -6.20 10.73
CA MET A 199 -6.23 -5.75 11.22
C MET A 199 -6.35 -5.17 12.64
N PRO A 200 -5.29 -5.19 13.43
CA PRO A 200 -5.30 -4.58 14.75
C PRO A 200 -5.81 -3.14 14.72
N GLY A 201 -6.76 -2.84 15.61
CA GLY A 201 -7.38 -1.51 15.71
C GLY A 201 -8.64 -1.32 14.87
N TYR A 202 -9.01 -2.28 14.01
CA TYR A 202 -10.23 -2.22 13.21
C TYR A 202 -11.29 -3.19 13.71
N ALA A 203 -12.47 -2.67 14.03
CA ALA A 203 -13.66 -3.46 14.26
C ALA A 203 -14.38 -3.67 12.92
N VAL A 204 -14.31 -4.89 12.39
CA VAL A 204 -14.91 -5.25 11.11
C VAL A 204 -15.97 -6.31 11.34
N VAL A 205 -17.16 -6.10 10.79
CA VAL A 205 -18.28 -7.05 10.83
C VAL A 205 -18.81 -7.26 9.42
N LEU A 206 -19.32 -8.45 9.16
CA LEU A 206 -20.10 -8.75 7.96
C LEU A 206 -21.56 -8.42 8.24
N LEU A 207 -22.21 -7.78 7.30
CA LEU A 207 -23.64 -7.48 7.38
C LEU A 207 -24.38 -8.22 6.27
N ASP A 208 -25.52 -8.77 6.58
CA ASP A 208 -26.47 -9.26 5.57
C ASP A 208 -26.90 -8.06 4.70
N PRO A 209 -26.78 -8.10 3.38
CA PRO A 209 -27.08 -6.95 2.53
C PRO A 209 -28.57 -6.61 2.46
N VAL A 210 -29.47 -7.49 2.88
CA VAL A 210 -30.92 -7.29 2.86
C VAL A 210 -31.42 -6.77 4.20
N THR A 211 -30.99 -7.38 5.29
CA THR A 211 -31.46 -7.03 6.64
C THR A 211 -30.60 -5.97 7.33
N GLY A 212 -29.34 -5.84 6.93
CA GLY A 212 -28.36 -4.97 7.60
C GLY A 212 -27.89 -5.52 8.95
N GLU A 213 -28.30 -6.71 9.34
CA GLU A 213 -27.89 -7.34 10.60
C GLU A 213 -26.53 -8.04 10.47
N PRO A 214 -25.74 -8.12 11.54
CA PRO A 214 -24.50 -8.87 11.54
C PRO A 214 -24.71 -10.34 11.17
N THR A 215 -23.85 -10.87 10.30
CA THR A 215 -23.87 -12.28 9.88
C THR A 215 -22.48 -12.89 9.95
N LEU A 216 -22.43 -14.20 10.05
CA LEU A 216 -21.19 -14.99 9.96
C LEU A 216 -21.04 -15.70 8.62
N ASP A 217 -22.06 -15.62 7.75
CA ASP A 217 -22.12 -16.25 6.43
C ASP A 217 -21.84 -15.25 5.29
#